data_acbf0f9b7d0a9dc7bbe9566e32b530e8
#
_entry.id   acbf0f9b7d0a9dc7bbe9566e32b530e8
#
_cell.length_a   1.000
_cell.length_b   1.000
_cell.length_c   1.000
_cell.angle_alpha   90.00
_cell.angle_beta   90.00
_cell.angle_gamma   90.00
#
_symmetry.space_group_name_H-M   'P 1'
#
loop_
_entity.id
_entity.type
_entity.pdbx_description
1 polymer ?
#
loop_
_entity_poly.entity_id
_entity_poly.type
_entity_poly.pdbx_seq_one_letter_code
_entity_poly.pdbx_strand_id
1 'polypeptide(L)'
;VNRLAAVGLHRISFGIEHGNENFRKKYLARDWKNDVIIEALKIPHRYGVQFSVNNITGFPHETRELAMDTIELNRHIESDNQNLYSFVPFHGTPLRKLCEDLGMVTPETITRVALDKPMLDQKQYPAEQVQALQKCFALYVRFPKSRWNDIKRAEVNTIEGRKIYAELKEEYMEKYLSTETSVKDRSCNVADLEYGLEQV
;
A
#
# COMPACT_ATOMS: atom_id res chain seq x y z
N VAL A 1 19.80 3.27 -6.81
CA VAL A 1 19.20 2.19 -7.62
C VAL A 1 20.21 1.72 -8.67
N ASN A 2 20.76 2.60 -9.52
CA ASN A 2 21.68 2.25 -10.61
C ASN A 2 22.81 1.28 -10.17
N ARG A 3 23.63 1.65 -9.18
CA ARG A 3 24.74 0.81 -8.66
C ARG A 3 24.27 -0.55 -8.15
N LEU A 4 23.09 -0.61 -7.54
CA LEU A 4 22.52 -1.85 -7.01
C LEU A 4 21.97 -2.73 -8.14
N ALA A 5 21.35 -2.14 -9.16
CA ALA A 5 20.89 -2.87 -10.35
C ALA A 5 22.07 -3.53 -11.09
N ALA A 6 23.19 -2.82 -11.22
CA ALA A 6 24.41 -3.34 -11.84
C ALA A 6 25.02 -4.57 -11.13
N VAL A 7 24.71 -4.79 -9.84
CA VAL A 7 25.15 -5.95 -9.06
C VAL A 7 24.01 -6.95 -8.77
N GLY A 8 22.89 -6.88 -9.51
CA GLY A 8 21.83 -7.88 -9.46
C GLY A 8 20.62 -7.55 -8.61
N LEU A 9 20.43 -6.29 -8.18
CA LEU A 9 19.17 -5.90 -7.56
C LEU A 9 18.06 -5.97 -8.61
N HIS A 10 17.11 -6.87 -8.44
CA HIS A 10 15.97 -7.02 -9.36
C HIS A 10 14.62 -6.64 -8.73
N ARG A 11 14.56 -6.54 -7.39
CA ARG A 11 13.33 -6.17 -6.67
C ARG A 11 13.62 -5.37 -5.40
N ILE A 12 12.73 -4.39 -5.10
CA ILE A 12 12.78 -3.60 -3.88
C ILE A 12 11.36 -3.38 -3.33
N SER A 13 11.22 -3.26 -2.02
CA SER A 13 9.94 -2.94 -1.37
C SER A 13 10.05 -1.61 -0.64
N PHE A 14 9.09 -0.72 -0.88
CA PHE A 14 9.02 0.61 -0.26
C PHE A 14 7.85 0.70 0.70
N GLY A 15 8.10 1.12 1.93
CA GLY A 15 7.07 1.49 2.90
C GLY A 15 6.71 2.97 2.75
N ILE A 16 5.58 3.27 2.11
CA ILE A 16 4.99 4.63 2.10
C ILE A 16 4.19 4.85 3.37
N GLU A 17 3.55 3.80 3.83
CA GLU A 17 2.73 3.64 5.02
C GLU A 17 1.36 4.32 4.93
N HIS A 18 1.29 5.62 4.57
CA HIS A 18 0.03 6.36 4.54
C HIS A 18 0.05 7.49 3.50
N GLY A 19 -1.09 7.78 2.86
CA GLY A 19 -1.21 8.78 1.79
C GLY A 19 -1.32 10.22 2.25
N ASN A 20 -1.84 10.46 3.46
CA ASN A 20 -2.00 11.82 3.98
C ASN A 20 -0.69 12.36 4.55
N GLU A 21 -0.19 13.46 4.00
CA GLU A 21 1.11 14.07 4.37
C GLU A 21 1.14 14.52 5.84
N ASN A 22 0.07 15.17 6.31
CA ASN A 22 0.01 15.65 7.69
C ASN A 22 -0.07 14.49 8.69
N PHE A 23 -0.78 13.42 8.33
CA PHE A 23 -0.84 12.20 9.13
C PHE A 23 0.53 11.54 9.24
N ARG A 24 1.24 11.37 8.11
CA ARG A 24 2.60 10.82 8.09
C ARG A 24 3.56 11.65 8.94
N LYS A 25 3.53 12.97 8.78
CA LYS A 25 4.39 13.88 9.56
C LYS A 25 4.10 13.76 11.06
N LYS A 26 2.83 13.80 11.45
CA LYS A 26 2.41 13.84 12.85
C LYS A 26 2.63 12.53 13.60
N TYR A 27 2.26 11.40 12.97
CA TYR A 27 2.20 10.11 13.66
C TYR A 27 3.32 9.14 13.27
N LEU A 28 3.90 9.29 12.07
CA LEU A 28 4.92 8.38 11.55
C LEU A 28 6.31 9.02 11.46
N ALA A 29 6.46 10.28 11.88
CA ALA A 29 7.70 11.04 11.77
C ALA A 29 8.29 11.06 10.34
N ARG A 30 7.42 11.06 9.31
CA ARG A 30 7.79 11.06 7.89
C ARG A 30 7.26 12.34 7.23
N ASP A 31 8.15 13.27 6.91
CA ASP A 31 7.82 14.61 6.39
C ASP A 31 8.12 14.72 4.88
N TRP A 32 7.81 13.70 4.11
CA TRP A 32 7.95 13.73 2.65
C TRP A 32 6.64 14.14 1.99
N LYS A 33 6.75 14.94 0.93
CA LYS A 33 5.62 15.32 0.09
C LYS A 33 5.24 14.19 -0.87
N ASN A 34 3.95 14.11 -1.22
CA ASN A 34 3.45 13.07 -2.12
C ASN A 34 4.05 13.16 -3.52
N ASP A 35 4.26 14.37 -4.04
CA ASP A 35 4.92 14.60 -5.32
C ASP A 35 6.36 14.06 -5.34
N VAL A 36 7.12 14.28 -4.25
CA VAL A 36 8.46 13.73 -4.09
C VAL A 36 8.46 12.20 -4.09
N ILE A 37 7.48 11.58 -3.39
CA ILE A 37 7.33 10.12 -3.38
C ILE A 37 7.03 9.60 -4.78
N ILE A 38 6.06 10.21 -5.48
CA ILE A 38 5.66 9.80 -6.83
C ILE A 38 6.84 9.87 -7.80
N GLU A 39 7.61 10.98 -7.79
CA GLU A 39 8.77 11.14 -8.67
C GLU A 39 9.90 10.16 -8.31
N ALA A 40 10.18 9.94 -7.02
CA ALA A 40 11.21 9.00 -6.59
C ALA A 40 10.87 7.55 -6.99
N LEU A 41 9.60 7.16 -6.96
CA LEU A 41 9.18 5.81 -7.31
C LEU A 41 9.12 5.52 -8.81
N LYS A 42 9.34 6.52 -9.66
CA LYS A 42 9.60 6.29 -11.10
C LYS A 42 11.03 5.78 -11.36
N ILE A 43 11.95 5.94 -10.41
CA ILE A 43 13.37 5.62 -10.60
C ILE A 43 13.62 4.11 -10.74
N PRO A 44 13.04 3.19 -9.93
CA PRO A 44 13.32 1.75 -10.05
C PRO A 44 13.07 1.21 -11.46
N HIS A 45 11.96 1.52 -12.07
CA HIS A 45 11.61 1.04 -13.41
C HIS A 45 12.55 1.55 -14.51
N ARG A 46 13.17 2.73 -14.35
CA ARG A 46 14.18 3.22 -15.31
C ARG A 46 15.42 2.34 -15.35
N TYR A 47 15.64 1.53 -14.32
CA TYR A 47 16.76 0.60 -14.21
C TYR A 47 16.32 -0.87 -14.25
N GLY A 48 15.09 -1.16 -14.73
CA GLY A 48 14.56 -2.52 -14.81
C GLY A 48 14.31 -3.20 -13.46
N VAL A 49 14.30 -2.43 -12.35
CA VAL A 49 14.08 -2.95 -11.00
C VAL A 49 12.59 -2.96 -10.69
N GLN A 50 12.04 -4.13 -10.42
CA GLN A 50 10.67 -4.28 -9.94
C GLN A 50 10.54 -3.73 -8.53
N PHE A 51 9.36 -3.19 -8.19
CA PHE A 51 9.13 -2.75 -6.83
C PHE A 51 7.69 -2.93 -6.36
N SER A 52 7.56 -3.11 -5.05
CA SER A 52 6.27 -3.10 -4.36
C SER A 52 6.17 -1.93 -3.41
N VAL A 53 4.93 -1.48 -3.19
CA VAL A 53 4.60 -0.43 -2.23
C VAL A 53 3.78 -1.03 -1.09
N ASN A 54 4.22 -0.80 0.14
CA ASN A 54 3.52 -1.21 1.34
C ASN A 54 2.89 0.00 2.02
N ASN A 55 1.64 -0.16 2.40
CA ASN A 55 0.83 0.82 3.10
C ASN A 55 0.21 0.18 4.34
N ILE A 56 -0.17 1.01 5.30
CA ILE A 56 -0.80 0.58 6.54
C ILE A 56 -2.07 1.42 6.76
N THR A 57 -3.11 0.79 7.28
CA THR A 57 -4.37 1.43 7.66
C THR A 57 -4.85 0.91 9.02
N GLY A 58 -5.78 1.63 9.65
CA GLY A 58 -6.28 1.29 10.99
C GLY A 58 -5.39 1.85 12.11
N PHE A 59 -4.61 2.89 11.83
CA PHE A 59 -3.83 3.60 12.85
C PHE A 59 -4.72 4.27 13.91
N PRO A 60 -4.21 4.51 15.15
CA PRO A 60 -4.91 5.37 16.08
C PRO A 60 -5.16 6.75 15.46
N HIS A 61 -6.35 7.30 15.72
CA HIS A 61 -6.83 8.56 15.14
C HIS A 61 -7.05 8.60 13.62
N GLU A 62 -6.85 7.51 12.91
CA GLU A 62 -7.19 7.45 11.51
C GLU A 62 -8.72 7.44 11.32
N THR A 63 -9.17 8.04 10.23
CA THR A 63 -10.55 7.94 9.74
C THR A 63 -10.55 7.29 8.37
N ARG A 64 -11.73 6.87 7.92
CA ARG A 64 -11.85 6.30 6.57
C ARG A 64 -11.43 7.29 5.49
N GLU A 65 -11.73 8.57 5.64
CA GLU A 65 -11.35 9.63 4.70
C GLU A 65 -9.83 9.73 4.58
N LEU A 66 -9.13 9.69 5.73
CA LEU A 66 -7.66 9.68 5.75
C LEU A 66 -7.08 8.42 5.08
N ALA A 67 -7.70 7.26 5.29
CA ALA A 67 -7.30 6.02 4.62
C ALA A 67 -7.51 6.11 3.09
N MET A 68 -8.54 6.81 2.62
CA MET A 68 -8.75 7.04 1.18
C MET A 68 -7.64 7.90 0.55
N ASP A 69 -6.98 8.78 1.30
CA ASP A 69 -5.79 9.50 0.80
C ASP A 69 -4.64 8.54 0.44
N THR A 70 -4.56 7.39 1.13
CA THR A 70 -3.60 6.34 0.80
C THR A 70 -3.94 5.69 -0.55
N ILE A 71 -5.21 5.47 -0.84
CA ILE A 71 -5.65 5.00 -2.15
C ILE A 71 -5.31 6.02 -3.23
N GLU A 72 -5.64 7.30 -3.02
CA GLU A 72 -5.36 8.36 -3.99
C GLU A 72 -3.86 8.46 -4.31
N LEU A 73 -2.99 8.41 -3.31
CA LEU A 73 -1.55 8.41 -3.54
C LEU A 73 -1.10 7.19 -4.37
N ASN A 74 -1.58 6.00 -4.03
CA ASN A 74 -1.21 4.77 -4.75
C ASN A 74 -1.70 4.75 -6.21
N ARG A 75 -2.77 5.47 -6.55
CA ARG A 75 -3.26 5.63 -7.94
C ARG A 75 -2.28 6.37 -8.85
N HIS A 76 -1.37 7.16 -8.28
CA HIS A 76 -0.33 7.88 -9.01
C HIS A 76 1.00 7.13 -9.09
N ILE A 77 1.07 5.92 -8.52
CA ILE A 77 2.30 5.11 -8.45
C ILE A 77 2.15 3.88 -9.32
N GLU A 78 2.97 3.77 -10.34
CA GLU A 78 3.05 2.59 -11.20
C GLU A 78 4.03 1.58 -10.58
N SER A 79 3.54 0.77 -9.63
CA SER A 79 4.32 -0.30 -9.00
C SER A 79 3.84 -1.66 -9.47
N ASP A 80 4.73 -2.66 -9.38
CA ASP A 80 4.40 -4.06 -9.72
C ASP A 80 3.44 -4.69 -8.70
N ASN A 81 3.47 -4.22 -7.46
CA ASN A 81 2.54 -4.66 -6.43
C ASN A 81 2.29 -3.55 -5.39
N GLN A 82 1.06 -3.49 -4.87
CA GLN A 82 0.64 -2.54 -3.84
C GLN A 82 -0.12 -3.28 -2.75
N ASN A 83 0.37 -3.17 -1.52
CA ASN A 83 -0.19 -3.86 -0.36
C ASN A 83 -0.76 -2.86 0.65
N LEU A 84 -1.84 -3.25 1.32
CA LEU A 84 -2.41 -2.54 2.46
C LEU A 84 -2.53 -3.50 3.64
N TYR A 85 -1.79 -3.22 4.70
CA TYR A 85 -1.79 -4.00 5.94
C TYR A 85 -2.58 -3.29 7.03
N SER A 86 -3.14 -4.04 7.99
CA SER A 86 -3.66 -3.43 9.21
C SER A 86 -2.53 -3.02 10.13
N PHE A 87 -2.73 -1.90 10.82
CA PHE A 87 -1.79 -1.42 11.82
C PHE A 87 -1.64 -2.42 12.97
N VAL A 88 -0.40 -2.66 13.37
CA VAL A 88 -0.02 -3.50 14.51
C VAL A 88 0.80 -2.66 15.49
N PRO A 89 0.33 -2.50 16.74
CA PRO A 89 1.04 -1.74 17.77
C PRO A 89 2.19 -2.54 18.35
N PHE A 90 3.35 -2.56 17.67
CA PHE A 90 4.54 -3.29 18.13
C PHE A 90 5.12 -2.71 19.40
N HIS A 91 5.49 -3.57 20.36
CA HIS A 91 6.11 -3.19 21.62
C HIS A 91 7.35 -2.29 21.39
N GLY A 92 7.52 -1.31 22.26
CA GLY A 92 8.66 -0.37 22.21
C GLY A 92 8.51 0.76 21.19
N THR A 93 7.43 0.81 20.42
CA THR A 93 7.20 1.90 19.45
C THR A 93 6.38 3.05 20.05
N PRO A 94 6.60 4.31 19.61
CA PRO A 94 5.79 5.45 20.03
C PRO A 94 4.29 5.26 19.77
N LEU A 95 3.93 4.61 18.66
CA LEU A 95 2.52 4.32 18.32
C LEU A 95 1.90 3.28 19.26
N ARG A 96 2.68 2.31 19.75
CA ARG A 96 2.21 1.40 20.80
C ARG A 96 1.90 2.18 22.08
N LYS A 97 2.82 3.05 22.51
CA LYS A 97 2.60 3.91 23.68
C LYS A 97 1.35 4.76 23.53
N LEU A 98 1.13 5.35 22.34
CA LEU A 98 -0.10 6.10 22.05
C LEU A 98 -1.36 5.22 22.21
N CYS A 99 -1.33 3.98 21.71
CA CYS A 99 -2.45 3.05 21.85
C CYS A 99 -2.73 2.69 23.33
N GLU A 100 -1.69 2.54 24.13
CA GLU A 100 -1.82 2.31 25.59
C GLU A 100 -2.41 3.53 26.30
N ASP A 101 -1.92 4.73 26.01
CA ASP A 101 -2.42 5.99 26.58
C ASP A 101 -3.89 6.27 26.21
N LEU A 102 -4.33 5.79 25.05
CA LEU A 102 -5.72 5.87 24.58
C LEU A 102 -6.59 4.70 25.09
N GLY A 103 -6.03 3.75 25.84
CA GLY A 103 -6.75 2.57 26.34
C GLY A 103 -7.19 1.58 25.25
N MET A 104 -6.55 1.63 24.07
CA MET A 104 -6.86 0.72 22.94
C MET A 104 -6.23 -0.65 23.12
N VAL A 105 -5.11 -0.72 23.82
CA VAL A 105 -4.39 -1.94 24.19
C VAL A 105 -3.83 -1.79 25.59
N THR A 106 -3.51 -2.91 26.26
CA THR A 106 -2.80 -2.91 27.54
C THR A 106 -1.32 -3.27 27.32
N PRO A 107 -0.42 -2.99 28.29
CA PRO A 107 0.99 -3.40 28.20
C PRO A 107 1.18 -4.89 27.92
N GLU A 108 0.26 -5.74 28.39
CA GLU A 108 0.28 -7.20 28.24
C GLU A 108 -0.32 -7.68 26.92
N THR A 109 -0.98 -6.78 26.15
CA THR A 109 -1.58 -7.18 24.88
C THR A 109 -0.52 -7.67 23.91
N ILE A 110 -0.60 -8.95 23.52
CA ILE A 110 0.32 -9.57 22.57
C ILE A 110 -0.01 -9.09 21.15
N THR A 111 1.00 -8.63 20.42
CA THR A 111 0.85 -8.24 19.02
C THR A 111 0.60 -9.46 18.14
N ARG A 112 -0.35 -9.32 17.21
CA ARG A 112 -0.66 -10.35 16.20
C ARG A 112 0.03 -10.01 14.88
N VAL A 113 -0.04 -10.94 13.94
CA VAL A 113 0.48 -10.70 12.58
C VAL A 113 -0.40 -9.69 11.85
N ALA A 114 0.21 -8.78 11.07
CA ALA A 114 -0.48 -7.72 10.34
C ALA A 114 -1.48 -8.19 9.27
N LEU A 115 -1.49 -9.46 8.95
CA LEU A 115 -2.43 -10.10 8.01
C LEU A 115 -3.71 -10.62 8.66
N ASP A 116 -3.74 -10.63 10.00
CA ASP A 116 -4.92 -11.02 10.75
C ASP A 116 -5.95 -9.87 10.81
N LYS A 117 -7.04 -10.13 11.55
CA LYS A 117 -8.01 -9.08 11.86
C LYS A 117 -7.32 -7.88 12.51
N PRO A 118 -7.76 -6.63 12.19
CA PRO A 118 -7.23 -5.44 12.84
C PRO A 118 -7.24 -5.58 14.36
N MET A 119 -6.15 -5.17 15.01
CA MET A 119 -6.05 -5.22 16.47
C MET A 119 -6.81 -4.08 17.15
N LEU A 120 -6.99 -2.97 16.44
CA LEU A 120 -7.73 -1.80 16.95
C LEU A 120 -9.13 -1.78 16.36
N ASP A 121 -10.11 -1.54 17.23
CA ASP A 121 -11.49 -1.27 16.83
C ASP A 121 -11.87 0.12 17.32
N GLN A 122 -11.97 1.07 16.40
CA GLN A 122 -12.14 2.48 16.72
C GLN A 122 -13.51 2.97 16.24
N LYS A 123 -14.19 3.78 17.05
CA LYS A 123 -15.53 4.30 16.71
C LYS A 123 -15.54 5.07 15.37
N GLN A 124 -14.50 5.89 15.10
CA GLN A 124 -14.40 6.69 13.88
C GLN A 124 -13.96 5.89 12.65
N TYR A 125 -13.32 4.71 12.85
CA TYR A 125 -12.89 3.81 11.78
C TYR A 125 -12.87 2.36 12.31
N PRO A 126 -14.04 1.71 12.34
CA PRO A 126 -14.20 0.37 12.88
C PRO A 126 -13.36 -0.69 12.17
N ALA A 127 -12.96 -1.71 12.90
CA ALA A 127 -12.15 -2.83 12.38
C ALA A 127 -12.77 -3.49 11.14
N GLU A 128 -14.09 -3.57 11.08
CA GLU A 128 -14.80 -4.09 9.90
C GLU A 128 -14.56 -3.23 8.66
N GLN A 129 -14.57 -1.91 8.80
CA GLN A 129 -14.28 -0.99 7.69
C GLN A 129 -12.81 -1.05 7.26
N VAL A 130 -11.89 -1.25 8.20
CA VAL A 130 -10.45 -1.48 7.90
C VAL A 130 -10.30 -2.74 7.06
N GLN A 131 -10.92 -3.86 7.47
CA GLN A 131 -10.89 -5.12 6.71
C GLN A 131 -11.52 -4.99 5.33
N ALA A 132 -12.65 -4.29 5.24
CA ALA A 132 -13.35 -4.05 3.98
C ALA A 132 -12.47 -3.26 3.01
N LEU A 133 -11.78 -2.21 3.49
CA LEU A 133 -10.86 -1.43 2.67
C LEU A 133 -9.65 -2.25 2.24
N GLN A 134 -9.04 -3.05 3.13
CA GLN A 134 -7.94 -3.95 2.78
C GLN A 134 -8.34 -4.93 1.67
N LYS A 135 -9.50 -5.57 1.79
CA LYS A 135 -10.05 -6.49 0.80
C LYS A 135 -10.19 -5.83 -0.58
N CYS A 136 -10.64 -4.57 -0.62
CA CYS A 136 -10.96 -3.86 -1.85
C CYS A 136 -9.86 -2.88 -2.31
N PHE A 137 -8.73 -2.80 -1.61
CA PHE A 137 -7.68 -1.80 -1.85
C PHE A 137 -7.21 -1.77 -3.30
N ALA A 138 -6.80 -2.92 -3.85
CA ALA A 138 -6.31 -3.01 -5.22
C ALA A 138 -7.38 -2.58 -6.25
N LEU A 139 -8.65 -2.87 -5.98
CA LEU A 139 -9.77 -2.46 -6.82
C LEU A 139 -9.90 -0.93 -6.83
N TYR A 140 -9.87 -0.28 -5.67
CA TYR A 140 -9.91 1.19 -5.58
C TYR A 140 -8.74 1.86 -6.27
N VAL A 141 -7.55 1.28 -6.16
CA VAL A 141 -6.34 1.83 -6.78
C VAL A 141 -6.40 1.73 -8.30
N ARG A 142 -6.80 0.59 -8.86
CA ARG A 142 -6.70 0.31 -10.30
C ARG A 142 -7.94 0.69 -11.10
N PHE A 143 -9.13 0.56 -10.52
CA PHE A 143 -10.35 0.91 -11.25
C PHE A 143 -10.60 2.42 -11.32
N PRO A 144 -11.29 2.91 -12.38
CA PRO A 144 -11.71 4.31 -12.45
C PRO A 144 -12.70 4.65 -11.34
N LYS A 145 -12.74 5.90 -10.92
CA LYS A 145 -13.63 6.38 -9.83
C LYS A 145 -15.12 6.14 -10.11
N SER A 146 -15.51 6.03 -11.38
CA SER A 146 -16.87 5.67 -11.76
C SER A 146 -17.32 4.29 -11.25
N ARG A 147 -16.37 3.38 -10.95
CA ARG A 147 -16.64 2.04 -10.39
C ARG A 147 -16.60 2.00 -8.86
N TRP A 148 -16.28 3.10 -8.20
CA TRP A 148 -16.13 3.11 -6.74
C TRP A 148 -17.42 2.80 -5.98
N ASN A 149 -18.59 3.12 -6.54
CA ASN A 149 -19.88 2.73 -5.94
C ASN A 149 -20.05 1.19 -5.91
N ASP A 150 -19.64 0.50 -6.98
CA ASP A 150 -19.68 -0.97 -7.01
C ASP A 150 -18.67 -1.56 -6.02
N ILE A 151 -17.45 -0.99 -5.95
CA ILE A 151 -16.43 -1.42 -4.99
C ILE A 151 -16.93 -1.22 -3.55
N LYS A 152 -17.60 -0.09 -3.26
CA LYS A 152 -18.19 0.17 -1.94
C LYS A 152 -19.28 -0.86 -1.58
N ARG A 153 -20.09 -1.31 -2.54
CA ARG A 153 -21.05 -2.40 -2.34
C ARG A 153 -20.34 -3.74 -2.11
N ALA A 154 -19.23 -3.98 -2.80
CA ALA A 154 -18.40 -5.18 -2.63
C ALA A 154 -17.71 -5.26 -1.27
N GLU A 155 -17.50 -4.15 -0.57
CA GLU A 155 -16.96 -4.12 0.80
C GLU A 155 -17.88 -4.83 1.79
N VAL A 156 -19.19 -4.72 1.59
CA VAL A 156 -20.19 -5.23 2.54
C VAL A 156 -20.22 -6.77 2.51
N ASN A 157 -20.14 -7.40 3.68
CA ASN A 157 -20.14 -8.85 3.80
C ASN A 157 -21.55 -9.46 3.72
N THR A 158 -22.24 -9.19 2.61
CA THR A 158 -23.52 -9.81 2.23
C THR A 158 -23.34 -10.78 1.09
N ILE A 159 -24.35 -11.57 0.76
CA ILE A 159 -24.35 -12.45 -0.42
C ILE A 159 -24.11 -11.60 -1.69
N GLU A 160 -24.83 -10.48 -1.81
CA GLU A 160 -24.71 -9.55 -2.94
C GLU A 160 -23.29 -8.93 -2.99
N GLY A 161 -22.77 -8.43 -1.86
CA GLY A 161 -21.44 -7.83 -1.81
C GLY A 161 -20.33 -8.81 -2.19
N ARG A 162 -20.44 -10.07 -1.76
CA ARG A 162 -19.50 -11.12 -2.18
C ARG A 162 -19.57 -11.42 -3.68
N LYS A 163 -20.77 -11.41 -4.27
CA LYS A 163 -20.96 -11.60 -5.72
C LYS A 163 -20.30 -10.46 -6.50
N ILE A 164 -20.60 -9.20 -6.14
CA ILE A 164 -19.99 -8.02 -6.78
C ILE A 164 -18.47 -8.06 -6.64
N TYR A 165 -17.94 -8.44 -5.46
CA TYR A 165 -16.51 -8.57 -5.26
C TYR A 165 -15.87 -9.62 -6.17
N ALA A 166 -16.54 -10.77 -6.36
CA ALA A 166 -16.04 -11.82 -7.25
C ALA A 166 -15.98 -11.34 -8.71
N GLU A 167 -17.03 -10.66 -9.18
CA GLU A 167 -17.07 -10.08 -10.53
C GLU A 167 -15.98 -9.02 -10.74
N LEU A 168 -15.80 -8.11 -9.78
CA LEU A 168 -14.75 -7.09 -9.83
C LEU A 168 -13.34 -7.70 -9.77
N LYS A 169 -13.16 -8.77 -8.99
CA LYS A 169 -11.89 -9.49 -8.89
C LYS A 169 -11.53 -10.17 -10.20
N GLU A 170 -12.48 -10.81 -10.86
CA GLU A 170 -12.29 -11.44 -12.17
C GLU A 170 -11.88 -10.40 -13.21
N GLU A 171 -12.62 -9.28 -13.30
CA GLU A 171 -12.27 -8.15 -14.17
C GLU A 171 -10.86 -7.59 -13.87
N TYR A 172 -10.50 -7.51 -12.59
CA TYR A 172 -9.16 -7.07 -12.17
C TYR A 172 -8.06 -8.03 -12.67
N MET A 173 -8.28 -9.32 -12.50
CA MET A 173 -7.33 -10.35 -12.95
C MET A 173 -7.12 -10.30 -14.45
N GLU A 174 -8.19 -10.16 -15.23
CA GLU A 174 -8.12 -10.08 -16.69
C GLU A 174 -7.42 -8.82 -17.18
N LYS A 175 -7.76 -7.65 -16.61
CA LYS A 175 -7.27 -6.35 -17.13
C LYS A 175 -5.87 -5.97 -16.64
N TYR A 176 -5.52 -6.34 -15.42
CA TYR A 176 -4.32 -5.79 -14.78
C TYR A 176 -3.26 -6.85 -14.46
N LEU A 177 -3.62 -8.10 -14.20
CA LEU A 177 -2.63 -9.14 -13.93
C LEU A 177 -2.22 -9.93 -15.19
N SER A 178 -3.09 -10.11 -16.17
CA SER A 178 -2.72 -10.74 -17.45
C SER A 178 -1.71 -9.89 -18.24
N THR A 179 -1.76 -8.56 -18.12
CA THR A 179 -0.83 -7.63 -18.74
C THR A 179 0.52 -7.54 -18.01
N GLU A 180 0.57 -7.80 -16.70
CA GLU A 180 1.82 -7.84 -15.93
C GLU A 180 2.69 -9.05 -16.30
N THR A 181 2.11 -10.13 -16.82
CA THR A 181 2.87 -11.29 -17.33
C THR A 181 3.68 -10.94 -18.58
N SER A 182 3.27 -9.94 -19.37
CA SER A 182 4.01 -9.45 -20.54
C SER A 182 5.18 -8.51 -20.18
N VAL A 183 5.22 -7.96 -18.95
CA VAL A 183 6.34 -7.14 -18.47
C VAL A 183 7.50 -8.00 -17.97
N LYS A 184 7.30 -9.30 -17.73
CA LYS A 184 8.37 -10.24 -17.33
C LYS A 184 9.45 -10.44 -18.42
N ASP A 185 9.19 -10.02 -19.65
CA ASP A 185 10.15 -10.14 -20.78
C ASP A 185 10.98 -8.86 -21.04
N ARG A 186 10.96 -7.89 -20.13
CA ARG A 186 11.95 -6.81 -20.15
C ARG A 186 13.26 -7.34 -19.57
N SER A 187 13.95 -8.19 -20.36
CA SER A 187 15.35 -8.50 -20.14
C SER A 187 16.12 -7.17 -20.13
N CYS A 188 16.70 -6.86 -18.98
CA CYS A 188 17.65 -5.76 -18.86
C CYS A 188 18.76 -6.01 -19.88
N ASN A 189 18.85 -5.18 -20.90
CA ASN A 189 19.93 -5.28 -21.89
C ASN A 189 21.18 -4.74 -21.17
N VAL A 190 22.05 -5.64 -20.74
CA VAL A 190 23.29 -5.34 -20.00
C VAL A 190 24.19 -4.36 -20.79
N ALA A 191 24.02 -4.29 -22.11
CA ALA A 191 24.75 -3.38 -22.98
C ALA A 191 24.48 -1.89 -22.71
N ASP A 192 23.28 -1.53 -22.14
CA ASP A 192 22.95 -0.15 -21.82
C ASP A 192 23.55 0.32 -20.47
N LEU A 193 24.18 -0.58 -19.70
CA LEU A 193 24.77 -0.30 -18.39
C LEU A 193 26.26 0.14 -18.48
N GLU A 194 26.93 -0.10 -19.61
CA GLU A 194 28.35 0.25 -19.76
C GLU A 194 28.62 1.75 -19.99
N TYR A 195 27.61 2.52 -20.43
CA TYR A 195 27.78 3.95 -20.76
C TYR A 195 27.90 4.89 -19.54
N GLY A 196 27.75 4.40 -18.32
CA GLY A 196 27.77 5.20 -17.08
C GLY A 196 29.09 5.18 -16.30
N LEU A 197 30.11 4.41 -16.72
CA LEU A 197 31.32 4.20 -15.95
C LEU A 197 32.54 5.05 -16.41
N GLU A 198 32.44 5.79 -17.52
CA GLU A 198 33.57 6.58 -18.06
C GLU A 198 33.57 8.06 -17.65
N GLN A 199 32.67 8.53 -16.78
CA GLN A 199 32.68 9.93 -16.30
C GLN A 199 32.53 10.00 -14.78
N VAL A 200 33.52 9.51 -14.05
CA VAL A 200 33.83 9.94 -12.66
C VAL A 200 35.36 9.92 -12.47
#